data_d456d0d959076b4df67c5ef3474be496
#
_entry.id   d456d0d959076b4df67c5ef3474be496
#
_cell.length_a   1.000
_cell.length_b   1.000
_cell.length_c   1.000
_cell.angle_alpha   90.00
_cell.angle_beta   90.00
_cell.angle_gamma   90.00
#
_symmetry.space_group_name_H-M   'P 1'
#
loop_
_entity.id
_entity.type
_entity.pdbx_description
1 polymer ?
#
loop_
_entity_poly.entity_id
_entity_poly.type
_entity_poly.pdbx_seq_one_letter_code
_entity_poly.pdbx_strand_id
1 'polypeptide(L)'
;YSDIIHYPTQFIRDTFEAVVGPTNGRVISNGVNSMFTPGPATRPEGLEDKFLIVSTGRLSSEKNQEILIEAIGRSAYREQIHLILAGEGPREAHYRHLAERCGVDMEISFFTRQELLNLLRCADLYCHPAEVEIESIACLEAIACGLVPVIADSPKSAAKAFALDEKSLFKNKDAEDMARKIDYWVSHPDERADYSRKYLDSGTQFEQQSCMRQMEQMLFDAAALVSDPA
;
A
#
# COMPACT_ATOMS: atom_id res chain seq x y z
N TYR A 1 23.63 24.21 -2.13
CA TYR A 1 23.03 23.80 -3.39
C TYR A 1 23.27 22.30 -3.55
N SER A 2 22.28 21.55 -4.03
CA SER A 2 22.41 20.11 -4.35
C SER A 2 22.61 19.95 -5.84
N ASP A 3 23.58 19.14 -6.26
CA ASP A 3 23.87 18.91 -7.67
C ASP A 3 22.81 18.00 -8.32
N ILE A 4 22.34 16.99 -7.57
CA ILE A 4 21.24 16.10 -7.97
C ILE A 4 20.32 15.90 -6.75
N ILE A 5 19.00 15.90 -6.99
CA ILE A 5 18.00 15.63 -5.96
C ILE A 5 17.37 14.26 -6.21
N HIS A 6 17.30 13.43 -5.17
CA HIS A 6 16.54 12.17 -5.18
C HIS A 6 15.10 12.40 -4.77
N TYR A 7 14.16 11.89 -5.55
CA TYR A 7 12.74 11.82 -5.25
C TYR A 7 12.26 10.37 -5.21
N PRO A 8 11.58 9.91 -4.16
CA PRO A 8 11.09 8.53 -4.10
C PRO A 8 9.95 8.25 -5.09
N THR A 9 9.20 9.29 -5.50
CA THR A 9 8.10 9.19 -6.46
C THR A 9 8.01 10.43 -7.33
N GLN A 10 7.38 10.29 -8.51
CA GLN A 10 7.05 11.41 -9.37
C GLN A 10 6.15 12.42 -8.67
N PHE A 11 5.20 11.95 -7.85
CA PHE A 11 4.32 12.80 -7.04
C PHE A 11 5.11 13.76 -6.12
N ILE A 12 6.15 13.26 -5.44
CA ILE A 12 6.98 14.10 -4.55
C ILE A 12 7.81 15.07 -5.37
N ARG A 13 8.35 14.66 -6.50
CA ARG A 13 9.05 15.55 -7.43
C ARG A 13 8.14 16.70 -7.87
N ASP A 14 6.97 16.39 -8.40
CA ASP A 14 6.02 17.38 -8.90
C ASP A 14 5.58 18.35 -7.79
N THR A 15 5.33 17.83 -6.58
CA THR A 15 4.96 18.64 -5.42
C THR A 15 6.07 19.60 -5.02
N PHE A 16 7.32 19.14 -5.01
CA PHE A 16 8.47 19.97 -4.64
C PHE A 16 8.77 21.01 -5.73
N GLU A 17 8.85 20.59 -6.99
CA GLU A 17 9.15 21.47 -8.12
C GLU A 17 8.07 22.53 -8.38
N ALA A 18 6.82 22.27 -7.97
CA ALA A 18 5.74 23.27 -7.99
C ALA A 18 6.03 24.48 -7.08
N VAL A 19 6.85 24.30 -6.04
CA VAL A 19 7.21 25.35 -5.07
C VAL A 19 8.54 26.01 -5.42
N VAL A 20 9.56 25.22 -5.79
CA VAL A 20 10.94 25.73 -5.94
C VAL A 20 11.36 25.92 -7.41
N GLY A 21 10.54 25.46 -8.35
CA GLY A 21 10.88 25.41 -9.77
C GLY A 21 11.59 24.10 -10.18
N PRO A 22 11.88 23.91 -11.47
CA PRO A 22 12.54 22.71 -11.99
C PRO A 22 13.89 22.44 -11.32
N THR A 23 14.17 21.16 -11.07
CA THR A 23 15.41 20.71 -10.43
C THR A 23 16.13 19.66 -11.29
N ASN A 24 17.43 19.47 -11.07
CA ASN A 24 18.15 18.30 -11.56
C ASN A 24 17.80 17.11 -10.67
N GLY A 25 16.58 16.59 -10.82
CA GLY A 25 16.02 15.55 -9.98
C GLY A 25 15.92 14.19 -10.67
N ARG A 26 16.11 13.12 -9.90
CA ARG A 26 15.86 11.75 -10.33
C ARG A 26 14.80 11.11 -9.47
N VAL A 27 13.85 10.44 -10.12
CA VAL A 27 12.82 9.67 -9.45
C VAL A 27 13.29 8.23 -9.37
N ILE A 28 13.57 7.75 -8.15
CA ILE A 28 14.02 6.38 -7.87
C ILE A 28 13.27 5.90 -6.64
N SER A 29 12.51 4.82 -6.77
CA SER A 29 11.81 4.19 -5.65
C SER A 29 12.81 3.66 -4.60
N ASN A 30 12.42 3.68 -3.32
CA ASN A 30 13.18 2.99 -2.27
C ASN A 30 13.16 1.46 -2.44
N GLY A 31 12.24 0.96 -3.26
CA GLY A 31 12.16 -0.42 -3.65
C GLY A 31 11.54 -1.35 -2.61
N VAL A 32 11.08 -2.49 -3.06
CA VAL A 32 10.50 -3.55 -2.21
C VAL A 32 11.56 -4.62 -1.98
N ASN A 33 11.70 -5.05 -0.73
CA ASN A 33 12.61 -6.13 -0.37
C ASN A 33 12.24 -7.43 -1.11
N SER A 34 13.23 -8.10 -1.68
CA SER A 34 13.06 -9.30 -2.49
C SER A 34 12.42 -10.50 -1.78
N MET A 35 12.30 -10.46 -0.45
CA MET A 35 11.56 -11.48 0.28
C MET A 35 10.05 -11.43 0.02
N PHE A 36 9.48 -10.24 -0.26
CA PHE A 36 8.07 -10.09 -0.58
C PHE A 36 7.82 -10.57 -2.01
N THR A 37 7.37 -11.80 -2.11
CA THR A 37 7.06 -12.49 -3.36
C THR A 37 5.90 -13.45 -3.13
N PRO A 38 5.14 -13.84 -4.15
CA PRO A 38 4.15 -14.91 -4.01
C PRO A 38 4.79 -16.20 -3.50
N GLY A 39 4.03 -17.01 -2.80
CA GLY A 39 4.52 -18.29 -2.30
C GLY A 39 3.51 -19.00 -1.40
N PRO A 40 3.86 -20.18 -0.91
CA PRO A 40 3.02 -20.89 0.03
C PRO A 40 2.85 -20.06 1.31
N ALA A 41 1.65 -20.12 1.87
CA ALA A 41 1.31 -19.47 3.12
C ALA A 41 0.27 -20.30 3.87
N THR A 42 0.22 -20.12 5.18
CA THR A 42 -0.77 -20.77 6.04
C THR A 42 -1.70 -19.69 6.59
N ARG A 43 -3.00 -19.85 6.37
CA ARG A 43 -3.99 -18.96 6.98
C ARG A 43 -3.99 -19.15 8.50
N PRO A 44 -4.26 -18.08 9.25
CA PRO A 44 -4.48 -18.19 10.69
C PRO A 44 -5.63 -19.17 11.00
N GLU A 45 -5.48 -19.92 12.08
CA GLU A 45 -6.49 -20.88 12.53
C GLU A 45 -7.86 -20.19 12.75
N GLY A 46 -8.91 -20.79 12.24
CA GLY A 46 -10.30 -20.28 12.33
C GLY A 46 -10.65 -19.23 11.29
N LEU A 47 -9.74 -18.87 10.38
CA LEU A 47 -9.98 -17.92 9.28
C LEU A 47 -9.99 -18.58 7.89
N GLU A 48 -10.06 -19.91 7.82
CA GLU A 48 -9.98 -20.68 6.58
C GLU A 48 -11.07 -20.29 5.58
N ASP A 49 -12.31 -20.06 6.08
CA ASP A 49 -13.49 -19.73 5.29
C ASP A 49 -13.78 -18.22 5.22
N LYS A 50 -12.93 -17.37 5.84
CA LYS A 50 -13.11 -15.93 5.82
C LYS A 50 -12.45 -15.30 4.60
N PHE A 51 -13.03 -14.21 4.11
CA PHE A 51 -12.39 -13.30 3.17
C PHE A 51 -11.46 -12.37 3.96
N LEU A 52 -10.15 -12.56 3.82
CA LEU A 52 -9.16 -11.89 4.63
C LEU A 52 -8.71 -10.59 3.97
N ILE A 53 -9.02 -9.46 4.62
CA ILE A 53 -8.56 -8.12 4.22
C ILE A 53 -7.42 -7.70 5.14
N VAL A 54 -6.33 -7.22 4.55
CA VAL A 54 -5.16 -6.72 5.29
C VAL A 54 -4.92 -5.25 4.98
N SER A 55 -4.59 -4.48 6.01
CA SER A 55 -4.02 -3.14 5.89
C SER A 55 -2.82 -3.02 6.81
N THR A 56 -1.68 -2.57 6.27
CA THR A 56 -0.42 -2.50 7.01
C THR A 56 0.00 -1.05 7.23
N GLY A 57 0.53 -0.77 8.43
CA GLY A 57 1.08 0.53 8.77
C GLY A 57 0.75 1.01 10.17
N ARG A 58 1.31 2.16 10.52
CA ARG A 58 1.07 2.80 11.81
C ARG A 58 -0.42 3.11 12.01
N LEU A 59 -0.95 2.85 13.19
CA LEU A 59 -2.34 3.19 13.52
C LEU A 59 -2.44 4.68 13.93
N SER A 60 -2.59 5.52 12.92
CA SER A 60 -2.55 6.98 13.05
C SER A 60 -3.54 7.66 12.09
N SER A 61 -3.83 8.94 12.35
CA SER A 61 -4.89 9.66 11.62
C SER A 61 -4.63 9.79 10.13
N GLU A 62 -3.37 9.95 9.71
CA GLU A 62 -3.00 10.06 8.29
C GLU A 62 -3.14 8.74 7.51
N LYS A 63 -3.10 7.60 8.22
CA LYS A 63 -3.33 6.27 7.63
C LYS A 63 -4.80 5.93 7.47
N ASN A 64 -5.68 6.61 8.19
CA ASN A 64 -7.13 6.68 7.94
C ASN A 64 -7.85 5.31 7.95
N GLN A 65 -7.35 4.33 8.75
CA GLN A 65 -7.92 2.99 8.82
C GLN A 65 -9.38 2.99 9.31
N GLU A 66 -9.85 4.07 9.94
CA GLU A 66 -11.25 4.23 10.32
C GLU A 66 -12.19 4.13 9.11
N ILE A 67 -11.80 4.65 7.95
CA ILE A 67 -12.60 4.56 6.71
C ILE A 67 -12.74 3.10 6.27
N LEU A 68 -11.68 2.30 6.42
CA LEU A 68 -11.72 0.87 6.11
C LEU A 68 -12.67 0.12 7.05
N ILE A 69 -12.60 0.38 8.36
CA ILE A 69 -13.50 -0.24 9.35
C ILE A 69 -14.95 0.14 9.04
N GLU A 70 -15.24 1.41 8.78
CA GLU A 70 -16.58 1.85 8.40
C GLU A 70 -17.05 1.26 7.07
N ALA A 71 -16.17 1.11 6.09
CA ALA A 71 -16.46 0.50 4.79
C ALA A 71 -16.86 -0.97 4.95
N ILE A 72 -16.10 -1.74 5.72
CA ILE A 72 -16.43 -3.15 6.00
C ILE A 72 -17.78 -3.23 6.76
N GLY A 73 -18.02 -2.35 7.71
CA GLY A 73 -19.31 -2.27 8.41
C GLY A 73 -20.53 -2.04 7.49
N ARG A 74 -20.32 -1.42 6.32
CA ARG A 74 -21.32 -1.16 5.28
C ARG A 74 -21.35 -2.23 4.18
N SER A 75 -20.35 -3.10 4.10
CA SER A 75 -20.22 -4.13 3.08
C SER A 75 -21.36 -5.12 3.13
N ALA A 76 -21.87 -5.55 1.97
CA ALA A 76 -22.82 -6.63 1.84
C ALA A 76 -22.23 -7.99 2.28
N TYR A 77 -20.92 -8.09 2.33
CA TYR A 77 -20.16 -9.30 2.70
C TYR A 77 -19.54 -9.21 4.10
N ARG A 78 -19.93 -8.24 4.93
CA ARG A 78 -19.35 -8.00 6.27
C ARG A 78 -19.14 -9.27 7.08
N GLU A 79 -20.13 -10.16 7.14
CA GLU A 79 -20.06 -11.39 7.95
C GLU A 79 -19.02 -12.40 7.43
N GLN A 80 -18.64 -12.31 6.15
CA GLN A 80 -17.63 -13.17 5.53
C GLN A 80 -16.22 -12.58 5.66
N ILE A 81 -16.10 -11.28 5.92
CA ILE A 81 -14.83 -10.55 5.97
C ILE A 81 -14.24 -10.66 7.37
N HIS A 82 -12.93 -10.91 7.42
CA HIS A 82 -12.08 -10.68 8.59
C HIS A 82 -11.02 -9.66 8.25
N LEU A 83 -10.92 -8.58 9.04
CA LEU A 83 -9.95 -7.50 8.85
C LEU A 83 -8.75 -7.70 9.77
N ILE A 84 -7.54 -7.64 9.21
CA ILE A 84 -6.30 -7.54 9.99
C ILE A 84 -5.65 -6.18 9.75
N LEU A 85 -5.55 -5.38 10.81
CA LEU A 85 -4.73 -4.19 10.82
C LEU A 85 -3.34 -4.56 11.36
N ALA A 86 -2.38 -4.72 10.45
CA ALA A 86 -1.02 -5.13 10.79
C ALA A 86 -0.18 -3.89 11.14
N GLY A 87 -0.07 -3.62 12.43
CA GLY A 87 0.68 -2.49 12.97
C GLY A 87 0.24 -2.08 14.36
N GLU A 88 0.85 -1.03 14.85
CA GLU A 88 0.58 -0.43 16.15
C GLU A 88 0.51 1.10 16.06
N GLY A 89 -0.10 1.75 17.04
CA GLY A 89 -0.13 3.21 17.06
C GLY A 89 -1.19 3.79 18.00
N PRO A 90 -1.21 5.12 18.13
CA PRO A 90 -2.03 5.80 19.13
C PRO A 90 -3.53 5.66 18.92
N ARG A 91 -3.99 5.23 17.74
CA ARG A 91 -5.41 5.10 17.42
C ARG A 91 -5.97 3.69 17.64
N GLU A 92 -5.19 2.75 18.15
CA GLU A 92 -5.61 1.36 18.32
C GLU A 92 -6.91 1.23 19.13
N ALA A 93 -6.98 1.85 20.31
CA ALA A 93 -8.18 1.79 21.16
C ALA A 93 -9.43 2.36 20.45
N HIS A 94 -9.25 3.44 19.67
CA HIS A 94 -10.32 4.03 18.88
C HIS A 94 -10.80 3.06 17.77
N TYR A 95 -9.88 2.38 17.08
CA TYR A 95 -10.24 1.45 16.01
C TYR A 95 -10.93 0.19 16.54
N ARG A 96 -10.49 -0.34 17.69
CA ARG A 96 -11.18 -1.47 18.34
C ARG A 96 -12.63 -1.10 18.69
N HIS A 97 -12.83 0.05 19.31
CA HIS A 97 -14.19 0.54 19.64
C HIS A 97 -15.04 0.80 18.39
N LEU A 98 -14.44 1.35 17.33
CA LEU A 98 -15.14 1.59 16.06
C LEU A 98 -15.56 0.25 15.38
N ALA A 99 -14.69 -0.75 15.39
CA ALA A 99 -14.99 -2.08 14.84
C ALA A 99 -16.16 -2.75 15.59
N GLU A 100 -16.17 -2.69 16.93
CA GLU A 100 -17.30 -3.17 17.75
C GLU A 100 -18.60 -2.47 17.36
N ARG A 101 -18.60 -1.15 17.24
CA ARG A 101 -19.78 -0.37 16.85
C ARG A 101 -20.29 -0.68 15.44
N CYS A 102 -19.38 -0.95 14.52
CA CYS A 102 -19.70 -1.28 13.13
C CYS A 102 -19.99 -2.77 12.91
N GLY A 103 -19.80 -3.61 13.93
CA GLY A 103 -19.97 -5.07 13.85
C GLY A 103 -18.93 -5.70 12.91
N VAL A 104 -17.70 -5.21 12.92
CA VAL A 104 -16.60 -5.69 12.06
C VAL A 104 -15.76 -6.70 12.84
N ASP A 105 -15.61 -7.90 12.28
CA ASP A 105 -14.69 -8.93 12.76
C ASP A 105 -13.26 -8.49 12.43
N MET A 106 -12.49 -8.10 13.46
CA MET A 106 -11.19 -7.43 13.27
C MET A 106 -10.16 -7.84 14.30
N GLU A 107 -8.94 -8.06 13.82
CA GLU A 107 -7.72 -8.18 14.62
C GLU A 107 -6.80 -6.97 14.40
N ILE A 108 -6.13 -6.53 15.47
CA ILE A 108 -5.00 -5.59 15.43
C ILE A 108 -3.82 -6.27 16.08
N SER A 109 -2.73 -6.43 15.33
CA SER A 109 -1.51 -7.06 15.81
C SER A 109 -0.26 -6.46 15.15
N PHE A 110 0.86 -6.49 15.89
CA PHE A 110 2.17 -6.26 15.30
C PHE A 110 2.73 -7.58 14.76
N PHE A 111 3.29 -7.54 13.57
CA PHE A 111 3.86 -8.69 12.88
C PHE A 111 5.36 -8.48 12.66
N THR A 112 6.15 -9.50 12.91
CA THR A 112 7.52 -9.55 12.38
C THR A 112 7.48 -9.56 10.87
N ARG A 113 8.60 -9.24 10.22
CA ARG A 113 8.67 -9.22 8.75
C ARG A 113 8.30 -10.57 8.12
N GLN A 114 8.67 -11.69 8.75
CA GLN A 114 8.34 -13.02 8.25
C GLN A 114 6.86 -13.37 8.43
N GLU A 115 6.28 -13.00 9.56
CA GLU A 115 4.84 -13.16 9.81
C GLU A 115 4.01 -12.29 8.85
N LEU A 116 4.44 -11.04 8.63
CA LEU A 116 3.81 -10.14 7.66
C LEU A 116 3.84 -10.73 6.24
N LEU A 117 4.98 -11.30 5.82
CA LEU A 117 5.07 -11.98 4.53
C LEU A 117 4.05 -13.12 4.42
N ASN A 118 3.94 -13.99 5.45
CA ASN A 118 2.94 -15.05 5.47
C ASN A 118 1.52 -14.49 5.40
N LEU A 119 1.24 -13.43 6.17
CA LEU A 119 -0.07 -12.75 6.19
C LEU A 119 -0.43 -12.19 4.80
N LEU A 120 0.47 -11.46 4.15
CA LEU A 120 0.25 -10.92 2.81
C LEU A 120 0.04 -12.02 1.75
N ARG A 121 0.73 -13.15 1.88
CA ARG A 121 0.57 -14.29 0.96
C ARG A 121 -0.75 -15.04 1.11
N CYS A 122 -1.36 -15.03 2.29
CA CYS A 122 -2.61 -15.75 2.55
C CYS A 122 -3.86 -14.84 2.52
N ALA A 123 -3.68 -13.53 2.45
CA ALA A 123 -4.78 -12.57 2.35
C ALA A 123 -5.46 -12.61 0.96
N ASP A 124 -6.70 -12.12 0.91
CA ASP A 124 -7.48 -12.04 -0.32
C ASP A 124 -7.47 -10.66 -0.96
N LEU A 125 -7.32 -9.62 -0.14
CA LEU A 125 -7.34 -8.21 -0.58
C LEU A 125 -6.46 -7.36 0.32
N TYR A 126 -5.80 -6.37 -0.26
CA TYR A 126 -5.08 -5.35 0.49
C TYR A 126 -5.82 -4.02 0.44
N CYS A 127 -5.99 -3.34 1.57
CA CYS A 127 -6.65 -2.04 1.62
C CYS A 127 -5.71 -0.94 2.11
N HIS A 128 -5.61 0.15 1.34
CA HIS A 128 -4.72 1.27 1.63
C HIS A 128 -5.49 2.60 1.72
N PRO A 129 -6.14 2.90 2.87
CA PRO A 129 -6.98 4.09 3.03
C PRO A 129 -6.19 5.37 3.35
N ALA A 130 -4.86 5.33 3.34
CA ALA A 130 -4.01 6.45 3.75
C ALA A 130 -4.28 7.74 2.94
N GLU A 131 -4.50 8.84 3.66
CA GLU A 131 -4.68 10.17 3.06
C GLU A 131 -3.36 10.76 2.59
N VAL A 132 -2.26 10.48 3.29
CA VAL A 132 -0.93 11.07 3.02
C VAL A 132 0.09 9.95 2.87
N GLU A 133 0.75 9.90 1.72
CA GLU A 133 1.85 8.97 1.44
C GLU A 133 2.89 9.58 0.53
N ILE A 134 4.15 9.38 0.89
CA ILE A 134 5.28 9.77 0.05
C ILE A 134 5.54 8.73 -1.04
N GLU A 135 5.48 7.44 -0.69
CA GLU A 135 5.68 6.33 -1.61
C GLU A 135 4.76 5.13 -1.33
N SER A 136 4.54 4.79 -0.04
CA SER A 136 3.78 3.62 0.41
C SER A 136 4.41 2.27 0.07
N ILE A 137 5.58 2.00 0.66
CA ILE A 137 6.27 0.69 0.55
C ILE A 137 5.35 -0.46 0.99
N ALA A 138 4.54 -0.27 2.03
CA ALA A 138 3.59 -1.29 2.50
C ALA A 138 2.58 -1.72 1.41
N CYS A 139 2.10 -0.79 0.57
CA CYS A 139 1.25 -1.13 -0.56
C CYS A 139 2.03 -1.91 -1.64
N LEU A 140 3.26 -1.52 -1.91
CA LEU A 140 4.14 -2.21 -2.87
C LEU A 140 4.51 -3.62 -2.38
N GLU A 141 4.72 -3.83 -1.07
CA GLU A 141 4.96 -5.16 -0.47
C GLU A 141 3.75 -6.09 -0.69
N ALA A 142 2.53 -5.57 -0.52
CA ALA A 142 1.30 -6.31 -0.79
C ALA A 142 1.16 -6.67 -2.28
N ILE A 143 1.41 -5.71 -3.18
CA ILE A 143 1.43 -5.92 -4.63
C ILE A 143 2.47 -6.97 -5.02
N ALA A 144 3.68 -6.91 -4.45
CA ALA A 144 4.74 -7.87 -4.69
C ALA A 144 4.41 -9.29 -4.21
N CYS A 145 3.50 -9.44 -3.24
CA CYS A 145 2.93 -10.72 -2.82
C CYS A 145 1.74 -11.18 -3.68
N GLY A 146 1.29 -10.37 -4.64
CA GLY A 146 0.19 -10.69 -5.56
C GLY A 146 -1.18 -10.22 -5.08
N LEU A 147 -1.26 -9.37 -4.05
CA LEU A 147 -2.55 -8.84 -3.61
C LEU A 147 -3.04 -7.71 -4.53
N VAL A 148 -4.33 -7.73 -4.81
CA VAL A 148 -5.02 -6.60 -5.43
C VAL A 148 -5.22 -5.53 -4.36
N PRO A 149 -4.78 -4.29 -4.58
CA PRO A 149 -4.99 -3.22 -3.62
C PRO A 149 -6.28 -2.45 -3.90
N VAL A 150 -6.92 -1.95 -2.83
CA VAL A 150 -7.95 -0.90 -2.86
C VAL A 150 -7.36 0.34 -2.19
N ILE A 151 -7.13 1.39 -2.97
CA ILE A 151 -6.30 2.54 -2.60
C ILE A 151 -7.14 3.82 -2.57
N ALA A 152 -6.90 4.71 -1.62
CA ALA A 152 -7.53 6.02 -1.57
C ALA A 152 -7.04 6.92 -2.73
N ASP A 153 -7.97 7.47 -3.52
CA ASP A 153 -7.65 8.53 -4.49
C ASP A 153 -7.45 9.86 -3.77
N SER A 154 -6.36 9.97 -3.04
CA SER A 154 -6.01 11.19 -2.30
C SER A 154 -5.05 12.07 -3.11
N PRO A 155 -5.31 13.40 -3.19
CA PRO A 155 -4.38 14.34 -3.81
C PRO A 155 -3.08 14.54 -3.02
N LYS A 156 -2.99 13.97 -1.81
CA LYS A 156 -1.80 14.05 -0.93
C LYS A 156 -1.03 12.73 -0.85
N SER A 157 -1.36 11.76 -1.70
CA SER A 157 -0.79 10.42 -1.64
C SER A 157 -0.20 10.00 -2.98
N ALA A 158 1.04 9.53 -2.97
CA ALA A 158 1.67 8.90 -4.11
C ALA A 158 1.08 7.51 -4.40
N ALA A 159 0.47 6.86 -3.41
CA ALA A 159 0.00 5.46 -3.51
C ALA A 159 -1.03 5.25 -4.62
N LYS A 160 -1.84 6.26 -4.95
CA LYS A 160 -2.83 6.16 -6.03
C LYS A 160 -2.22 5.84 -7.40
N ALA A 161 -0.95 6.18 -7.62
CA ALA A 161 -0.24 5.86 -8.86
C ALA A 161 0.02 4.34 -9.04
N PHE A 162 -0.15 3.54 -7.99
CA PHE A 162 -0.03 2.08 -8.08
C PHE A 162 -1.30 1.40 -8.57
N ALA A 163 -2.45 2.08 -8.57
CA ALA A 163 -3.69 1.52 -9.07
C ALA A 163 -3.62 1.33 -10.59
N LEU A 164 -3.97 0.13 -11.07
CA LEU A 164 -4.00 -0.17 -12.50
C LEU A 164 -5.17 0.51 -13.21
N ASP A 165 -6.27 0.68 -12.50
CA ASP A 165 -7.47 1.38 -12.98
C ASP A 165 -8.39 1.80 -11.80
N GLU A 166 -9.55 2.36 -12.15
CA GLU A 166 -10.54 2.86 -11.20
C GLU A 166 -11.17 1.78 -10.29
N LYS A 167 -11.05 0.48 -10.62
CA LYS A 167 -11.55 -0.60 -9.79
C LYS A 167 -10.78 -0.72 -8.48
N SER A 168 -9.51 -0.32 -8.51
CA SER A 168 -8.64 -0.31 -7.34
C SER A 168 -8.58 1.05 -6.63
N LEU A 169 -9.33 2.05 -7.09
CA LEU A 169 -9.39 3.37 -6.48
C LEU A 169 -10.74 3.62 -5.82
N PHE A 170 -10.76 4.18 -4.63
CA PHE A 170 -11.95 4.73 -4.00
C PHE A 170 -11.76 6.21 -3.65
N LYS A 171 -12.86 6.96 -3.62
CA LYS A 171 -12.84 8.39 -3.28
C LYS A 171 -12.30 8.58 -1.88
N ASN A 172 -11.28 9.43 -1.75
CA ASN A 172 -10.66 9.71 -0.46
C ASN A 172 -11.72 10.05 0.61
N LYS A 173 -11.64 9.38 1.76
CA LYS A 173 -12.55 9.53 2.92
C LYS A 173 -14.00 9.10 2.68
N ASP A 174 -14.29 8.40 1.60
CA ASP A 174 -15.62 7.89 1.29
C ASP A 174 -15.71 6.38 1.62
N ALA A 175 -16.21 6.06 2.83
CA ALA A 175 -16.36 4.68 3.28
C ALA A 175 -17.39 3.90 2.47
N GLU A 176 -18.40 4.58 1.89
CA GLU A 176 -19.40 3.91 1.05
C GLU A 176 -18.81 3.52 -0.30
N ASP A 177 -18.00 4.40 -0.90
CA ASP A 177 -17.29 4.08 -2.14
C ASP A 177 -16.27 2.96 -1.92
N MET A 178 -15.53 2.99 -0.80
CA MET A 178 -14.62 1.91 -0.43
C MET A 178 -15.34 0.58 -0.22
N ALA A 179 -16.52 0.59 0.43
CA ALA A 179 -17.35 -0.60 0.59
C ALA A 179 -17.73 -1.21 -0.77
N ARG A 180 -18.15 -0.38 -1.74
CA ARG A 180 -18.45 -0.85 -3.11
C ARG A 180 -17.24 -1.50 -3.80
N LYS A 181 -16.04 -0.97 -3.60
CA LYS A 181 -14.82 -1.55 -4.17
C LYS A 181 -14.46 -2.88 -3.50
N ILE A 182 -14.61 -2.98 -2.18
CA ILE A 182 -14.43 -4.23 -1.44
C ILE A 182 -15.44 -5.27 -1.93
N ASP A 183 -16.73 -4.93 -1.97
CA ASP A 183 -17.81 -5.84 -2.42
C ASP A 183 -17.57 -6.33 -3.85
N TYR A 184 -17.08 -5.45 -4.71
CA TYR A 184 -16.69 -5.82 -6.07
C TYR A 184 -15.62 -6.93 -6.07
N TRP A 185 -14.53 -6.77 -5.34
CA TRP A 185 -13.45 -7.74 -5.31
C TRP A 185 -13.80 -9.04 -4.57
N VAL A 186 -14.73 -9.00 -3.60
CA VAL A 186 -15.28 -10.20 -2.96
C VAL A 186 -16.09 -11.02 -3.96
N SER A 187 -16.93 -10.36 -4.77
CA SER A 187 -17.86 -11.02 -5.69
C SER A 187 -17.28 -11.41 -7.04
N HIS A 188 -16.05 -11.00 -7.37
CA HIS A 188 -15.38 -11.26 -8.65
C HIS A 188 -14.03 -11.99 -8.49
N PRO A 189 -14.02 -13.23 -7.93
CA PRO A 189 -12.76 -13.94 -7.62
C PRO A 189 -11.89 -14.22 -8.85
N ASP A 190 -12.49 -14.55 -10.01
CA ASP A 190 -11.74 -14.82 -11.23
C ASP A 190 -11.03 -13.55 -11.74
N GLU A 191 -11.73 -12.41 -11.73
CA GLU A 191 -11.15 -11.14 -12.12
C GLU A 191 -10.08 -10.69 -11.11
N ARG A 192 -10.30 -10.91 -9.80
CA ARG A 192 -9.29 -10.65 -8.78
C ARG A 192 -8.00 -11.46 -9.03
N ALA A 193 -8.13 -12.73 -9.43
CA ALA A 193 -6.98 -13.56 -9.80
C ALA A 193 -6.26 -13.03 -11.05
N ASP A 194 -6.97 -12.49 -12.04
CA ASP A 194 -6.38 -11.85 -13.21
C ASP A 194 -5.64 -10.55 -12.84
N TYR A 195 -6.24 -9.74 -11.98
CA TYR A 195 -5.63 -8.51 -11.49
C TYR A 195 -4.42 -8.78 -10.60
N SER A 196 -4.44 -9.84 -9.80
CA SER A 196 -3.27 -10.28 -9.04
C SER A 196 -2.05 -10.47 -9.95
N ARG A 197 -2.20 -11.15 -11.08
CA ARG A 197 -1.11 -11.32 -12.07
C ARG A 197 -0.63 -9.99 -12.65
N LYS A 198 -1.56 -9.11 -13.04
CA LYS A 198 -1.22 -7.78 -13.58
C LYS A 198 -0.49 -6.92 -12.55
N TYR A 199 -0.90 -6.99 -11.27
CA TYR A 199 -0.23 -6.28 -10.19
C TYR A 199 1.18 -6.81 -9.93
N LEU A 200 1.37 -8.12 -9.96
CA LEU A 200 2.71 -8.72 -9.88
C LEU A 200 3.63 -8.20 -10.98
N ASP A 201 3.16 -8.19 -12.22
CA ASP A 201 3.93 -7.67 -13.36
C ASP A 201 4.27 -6.19 -13.18
N SER A 202 3.29 -5.38 -12.76
CA SER A 202 3.51 -3.94 -12.52
C SER A 202 4.46 -3.66 -11.36
N GLY A 203 4.52 -4.55 -10.37
CA GLY A 203 5.38 -4.44 -9.19
C GLY A 203 6.87 -4.67 -9.48
N THR A 204 7.21 -5.33 -10.58
CA THR A 204 8.62 -5.72 -10.90
C THR A 204 9.57 -4.53 -11.00
N GLN A 205 9.08 -3.37 -11.43
CA GLN A 205 9.87 -2.14 -11.54
C GLN A 205 10.34 -1.60 -10.18
N PHE A 206 9.72 -2.03 -9.07
CA PHE A 206 10.03 -1.61 -7.70
C PHE A 206 10.94 -2.60 -6.96
N GLU A 207 11.57 -3.54 -7.66
CA GLU A 207 12.52 -4.48 -7.05
C GLU A 207 13.70 -3.71 -6.43
N GLN A 208 13.97 -3.96 -5.15
CA GLN A 208 14.89 -3.16 -4.34
C GLN A 208 16.31 -3.09 -4.90
N GLN A 209 16.86 -4.23 -5.36
CA GLN A 209 18.23 -4.22 -5.89
C GLN A 209 18.35 -3.39 -7.16
N SER A 210 17.32 -3.41 -8.01
CA SER A 210 17.27 -2.56 -9.20
C SER A 210 17.21 -1.08 -8.85
N CYS A 211 16.37 -0.73 -7.87
CA CYS A 211 16.27 0.65 -7.36
C CYS A 211 17.60 1.10 -6.74
N MET A 212 18.26 0.24 -5.96
CA MET A 212 19.56 0.57 -5.34
C MET A 212 20.67 0.76 -6.37
N ARG A 213 20.71 -0.03 -7.47
CA ARG A 213 21.66 0.23 -8.56
C ARG A 213 21.43 1.59 -9.22
N GLN A 214 20.19 2.00 -9.41
CA GLN A 214 19.88 3.33 -9.93
C GLN A 214 20.32 4.43 -8.96
N MET A 215 20.14 4.22 -7.65
CA MET A 215 20.60 5.14 -6.62
C MET A 215 22.13 5.25 -6.62
N GLU A 216 22.84 4.14 -6.68
CA GLU A 216 24.30 4.10 -6.77
C GLU A 216 24.80 4.86 -8.00
N GLN A 217 24.19 4.64 -9.17
CA GLN A 217 24.54 5.38 -10.38
C GLN A 217 24.31 6.88 -10.23
N MET A 218 23.21 7.28 -9.60
CA MET A 218 22.93 8.69 -9.32
C MET A 218 24.02 9.32 -8.44
N LEU A 219 24.53 8.59 -7.44
CA LEU A 219 25.61 9.07 -6.56
C LEU A 219 26.93 9.21 -7.31
N PHE A 220 27.27 8.28 -8.22
CA PHE A 220 28.46 8.40 -9.08
C PHE A 220 28.36 9.61 -10.02
N ASP A 221 27.18 9.83 -10.62
CA ASP A 221 26.97 10.98 -11.50
C ASP A 221 27.09 12.30 -10.73
N ALA A 222 26.57 12.37 -9.49
CA ALA A 222 26.71 13.55 -8.64
C ALA A 222 28.20 13.80 -8.27
N ALA A 223 28.95 12.74 -7.96
CA ALA A 223 30.39 12.86 -7.67
C ALA A 223 31.20 13.36 -8.88
N ALA A 224 30.84 12.95 -10.09
CA ALA A 224 31.46 13.38 -11.31
C ALA A 224 31.27 14.90 -11.57
N LEU A 225 30.08 15.44 -11.24
CA LEU A 225 29.80 16.88 -11.36
C LEU A 225 30.70 17.75 -10.45
N VAL A 226 31.11 17.23 -9.30
CA VAL A 226 31.99 17.92 -8.34
C VAL A 226 33.47 17.88 -8.80
N SER A 227 33.84 16.84 -9.57
CA SER A 227 35.23 16.58 -9.99
C SER A 227 35.66 17.35 -11.24
N ASP A 228 34.70 17.99 -11.94
CA ASP A 228 34.98 18.81 -13.14
C ASP A 228 34.53 20.27 -12.89
N PRO A 229 35.31 21.05 -12.12
CA PRO A 229 35.02 22.47 -11.92
C PRO A 229 35.34 23.22 -13.20
N ALA A 230 34.31 23.67 -13.91
CA ALA A 230 34.42 24.55 -15.06
C ALA A 230 35.11 25.92 -14.70
#